data_f13d598cee41459e3181fbc93f967a81
#
_entry.id   f13d598cee41459e3181fbc93f967a81
#
_cell.length_a   1.000
_cell.length_b   1.000
_cell.length_c   1.000
_cell.angle_alpha   90.00
_cell.angle_beta   90.00
_cell.angle_gamma   90.00
#
_symmetry.space_group_name_H-M   'P 1'
#
loop_
_entity.id
_entity.type
_entity.pdbx_description
1 polymer ?
#
loop_
_entity_poly.entity_id
_entity_poly.type
_entity_poly.pdbx_seq_one_letter_code
_entity_poly.pdbx_strand_id
1 'polypeptide(L)' 'MAKSEVIGYEQARDELAAISTQLERGGQSLEESLALWEKGEELAQICEQWLTAASERVTPPREES' A
#
# COMPACT_ATOMS: atom_id res chain seq x y z
N MET A 1 -15.61 4.73 12.66
CA MET A 1 -15.42 4.73 12.30
C MET A 1 -15.28 4.42 11.57
N ALA A 2 -15.39 4.26 11.51
CA ALA A 2 -15.17 3.78 10.81
C ALA A 2 -14.81 4.12 9.80
N LYS A 3 -14.81 4.48 9.34
CA LYS A 3 -14.42 4.79 8.45
C LYS A 3 -13.29 4.70 8.18
N SER A 4 -12.89 4.55 8.60
CA SER A 4 -11.65 4.62 8.47
C SER A 4 -11.00 3.50 8.02
N GLU A 5 -11.54 2.46 7.86
CA GLU A 5 -10.81 1.35 7.49
C GLU A 5 -10.25 1.49 6.13
N VAL A 6 -10.77 2.33 5.30
CA VAL A 6 -10.23 2.46 3.97
C VAL A 6 -9.57 3.81 3.85
N ILE A 7 -8.27 3.84 3.84
CA ILE A 7 -7.57 5.11 3.70
C ILE A 7 -7.39 5.38 2.22
N GLY A 8 -7.17 6.62 1.90
CA GLY A 8 -6.99 7.03 0.53
C GLY A 8 -5.68 6.54 -0.03
N TYR A 9 -5.61 6.55 -1.35
CA TYR A 9 -4.43 6.08 -2.03
C TYR A 9 -3.18 6.89 -1.64
N GLU A 10 -3.32 8.19 -1.57
CA GLU A 10 -2.17 9.02 -1.25
C GLU A 10 -1.67 8.76 0.15
N GLN A 11 -2.59 8.59 1.09
CA GLN A 11 -2.18 8.30 2.44
C GLN A 11 -1.51 6.93 2.53
N ALA A 12 -2.07 5.94 1.86
CA ALA A 12 -1.48 4.62 1.88
C ALA A 12 -0.08 4.66 1.27
N ARG A 13 0.07 5.39 0.20
CA ARG A 13 1.35 5.52 -0.46
C ARG A 13 2.38 6.19 0.44
N ASP A 14 1.95 7.26 1.13
CA ASP A 14 2.85 7.97 2.02
C ASP A 14 3.30 7.08 3.17
N GLU A 15 2.37 6.34 3.74
CA GLU A 15 2.71 5.47 4.84
C GLU A 15 3.61 4.33 4.38
N LEU A 16 3.36 3.82 3.20
CA LEU A 16 4.20 2.78 2.67
C LEU A 16 5.61 3.29 2.44
N ALA A 17 5.73 4.49 1.92
CA ALA A 17 7.04 5.08 1.73
C ALA A 17 7.78 5.27 3.05
N ALA A 18 7.05 5.66 4.09
CA ALA A 18 7.67 5.83 5.39
C ALA A 18 8.17 4.49 5.93
N ILE A 19 7.40 3.44 5.74
CA ILE A 19 7.82 2.12 6.19
C ILE A 19 9.06 1.66 5.43
N SER A 20 9.07 1.88 4.13
CA SER A 20 10.23 1.52 3.34
C SER A 20 11.48 2.25 3.82
N THR A 21 11.33 3.53 4.12
CA THR A 21 12.45 4.30 4.60
C THR A 21 12.95 3.75 5.94
N GLN A 22 12.03 3.41 6.82
CA GLN A 22 12.41 2.85 8.10
C GLN A 22 13.16 1.54 7.95
N LEU A 23 12.67 0.69 7.08
CA LEU A 23 13.33 -0.60 6.86
C LEU A 23 14.72 -0.41 6.25
N GLU A 24 14.84 0.53 5.35
CA GLU A 24 16.14 0.81 4.74
C GLU A 24 17.13 1.35 5.73
N ARG A 25 16.63 2.14 6.67
CA ARG A 25 17.50 2.71 7.67
C ARG A 25 18.08 1.65 8.57
N GLY A 26 17.29 0.63 8.84
CA GLY A 26 17.72 -0.43 9.72
C GLY A 26 17.63 -0.03 11.17
N GLY A 27 18.21 -0.85 12.00
CA GLY A 27 18.20 -0.57 13.44
C GLY A 27 17.03 -1.16 14.18
N GLN A 28 16.06 -1.74 13.49
CA GLN A 28 14.95 -2.38 14.16
C GLN A 28 15.32 -3.79 14.58
N SER A 29 14.64 -4.27 15.61
CA SER A 29 14.77 -5.67 15.96
C SER A 29 14.08 -6.49 14.88
N LEU A 30 14.28 -7.78 14.91
CA LEU A 30 13.64 -8.65 13.95
C LEU A 30 12.12 -8.55 14.07
N GLU A 31 11.63 -8.54 15.30
CA GLU A 31 10.20 -8.41 15.50
C GLU A 31 9.65 -7.13 14.92
N GLU A 32 10.37 -6.04 15.13
CA GLU A 32 9.95 -4.76 14.61
C GLU A 32 9.96 -4.75 13.10
N SER A 33 10.98 -5.37 12.53
CA SER A 33 11.06 -5.43 11.08
C SER A 33 9.90 -6.22 10.50
N LEU A 34 9.54 -7.32 11.13
CA LEU A 34 8.42 -8.10 10.66
C LEU A 34 7.12 -7.33 10.74
N ALA A 35 6.93 -6.60 11.85
CA ALA A 35 5.73 -5.80 12.00
C ALA A 35 5.64 -4.73 10.93
N LEU A 36 6.76 -4.07 10.65
CA LEU A 36 6.78 -3.06 9.60
C LEU A 36 6.50 -3.69 8.25
N TRP A 37 7.04 -4.85 8.02
CA TRP A 37 6.84 -5.54 6.77
C TRP A 37 5.39 -5.89 6.55
N GLU A 38 4.76 -6.41 7.59
CA GLU A 38 3.35 -6.75 7.50
C GLU A 38 2.49 -5.53 7.23
N LYS A 39 2.80 -4.44 7.92
CA LYS A 39 2.08 -3.22 7.70
C LYS A 39 2.28 -2.73 6.28
N GLY A 40 3.50 -2.83 5.79
CA GLY A 40 3.78 -2.44 4.43
C GLY A 40 2.99 -3.25 3.43
N GLU A 41 2.84 -4.53 3.69
CA GLU A 41 2.07 -5.36 2.79
C GLU A 41 0.61 -4.96 2.75
N GLU A 42 0.05 -4.66 3.92
CA GLU A 42 -1.32 -4.19 3.96
C GLU A 42 -1.50 -2.92 3.17
N LEU A 43 -0.57 -2.00 3.35
CA LEU A 43 -0.65 -0.74 2.63
C LEU A 43 -0.48 -0.94 1.14
N ALA A 44 0.39 -1.85 0.77
CA ALA A 44 0.59 -2.13 -0.64
C ALA A 44 -0.68 -2.70 -1.26
N GLN A 45 -1.40 -3.54 -0.52
CA GLN A 45 -2.64 -4.07 -1.01
C GLN A 45 -3.68 -2.97 -1.20
N ILE A 46 -3.71 -2.03 -0.27
CA ILE A 46 -4.63 -0.91 -0.41
C ILE A 46 -4.31 -0.11 -1.66
N CYS A 47 -3.04 0.16 -1.88
CA CYS A 47 -2.63 0.87 -3.08
C CYS A 47 -3.03 0.11 -4.33
N GLU A 48 -2.83 -1.19 -4.30
CA GLU A 48 -3.16 -2.03 -5.42
C GLU A 48 -4.65 -1.98 -5.73
N GLN A 49 -5.46 -2.00 -4.68
CA GLN A 49 -6.89 -1.94 -4.87
C GLN A 49 -7.30 -0.62 -5.52
N TRP A 50 -6.69 0.47 -5.10
CA TRP A 50 -6.97 1.75 -5.70
C TRP A 50 -6.57 1.79 -7.16
N LEU A 51 -5.42 1.23 -7.47
CA LEU A 51 -4.96 1.22 -8.84
C LEU A 51 -5.81 0.32 -9.72
N THR A 52 -6.22 -0.80 -9.19
CA THR A 52 -7.09 -1.71 -9.93
C THR A 52 -8.42 -1.04 -10.22
N ALA A 53 -8.98 -0.39 -9.22
CA ALA A 53 -10.25 0.29 -9.43
C ALA A 53 -10.13 1.38 -10.47
N ALA A 54 -9.04 2.13 -10.42
CA ALA A 54 -8.84 3.20 -11.39
C ALA A 54 -8.65 2.62 -12.77
N SER A 55 -7.94 1.53 -12.85
CA SER A 55 -7.71 0.88 -14.12
C SER A 55 -9.00 0.40 -14.74
N GLU A 56 -9.85 -0.16 -13.92
CA GLU A 56 -11.13 -0.65 -14.40
C GLU A 56 -12.00 0.47 -14.91
N ARG A 57 -11.88 1.63 -14.26
CA ARG A 57 -12.68 2.73 -14.64
C ARG A 57 -12.29 3.33 -15.96
N VAL A 58 -11.00 3.40 -16.21
CA VAL A 58 -10.53 4.03 -17.42
C VAL A 58 -10.12 3.07 -18.47
N THR A 59 -10.27 1.79 -18.24
CA THR A 59 -9.76 0.80 -19.09
C THR A 59 -10.34 0.82 -20.42
N PRO A 60 -9.58 0.85 -21.41
CA PRO A 60 -10.01 0.59 -22.72
C PRO A 60 -10.18 -0.85 -22.85
N PRO A 61 -10.93 -1.20 -23.59
CA PRO A 61 -11.08 -2.59 -23.75
C PRO A 61 -9.92 -3.23 -24.33
N ARG A 62 -9.27 -3.61 -24.40
CA ARG A 62 -8.19 -4.19 -24.75
C ARG A 62 -8.08 -5.21 -25.14
N GLU A 63 -8.18 -5.29 -25.51
CA GLU A 63 -8.11 -6.10 -25.79
C GLU A 63 -7.72 -6.86 -26.10
N GLU A 64 -7.53 -7.02 -26.15
CA GLU A 64 -7.06 -7.75 -26.33
C GLU A 64 -7.00 -8.39 -26.65
N SER A 65 -7.15 -8.38 -26.90
CA SER A 65 -7.02 -9.06 -27.18
C SER A 65 -6.97 -9.42 -27.41
#